data_427da96c4a162f2c44dec5aa68fe1ab0
#
_entry.id   427da96c4a162f2c44dec5aa68fe1ab0
#
_cell.length_a   1.000
_cell.length_b   1.000
_cell.length_c   1.000
_cell.angle_alpha   90.00
_cell.angle_beta   90.00
_cell.angle_gamma   90.00
#
_symmetry.space_group_name_H-M   'P 1'
#
loop_
_entity.id
_entity.type
_entity.pdbx_description
1 polymer ?
#
loop_
_entity_poly.entity_id
_entity_poly.type
_entity_poly.pdbx_seq_one_letter_code
_entity_poly.pdbx_strand_id
1 'polypeptide(L)'
;LASSAASDVYKRQLLFVVGEDGLTIEQIEDVLNIDEESAKNLIRELKHDYEDESRGLRIDFLGNRFKITTKFEHKEYYQKLIENPETNFLSQAALETLAIIAYNEPITRIQVDTLRGVGSTSIIRKLVAKGFIKEAGRSDVPGRPILYETTHEFLDYFGLASIEDLPDIDKILESVKEDESDTNESSDLYLSLIHI
;
A
#
# COMPACT_ATOMS: atom_id res chain seq x y z
N LEU A 1 -30.74 16.94 -13.07
CA LEU A 1 -31.08 16.06 -11.93
C LEU A 1 -31.10 14.61 -12.42
N ALA A 2 -29.95 13.97 -12.43
CA ALA A 2 -29.89 12.51 -12.58
C ALA A 2 -30.65 11.90 -11.39
N SER A 3 -31.60 11.01 -11.66
CA SER A 3 -32.28 10.23 -10.65
C SER A 3 -31.25 9.55 -9.72
N SER A 4 -31.51 9.47 -8.41
CA SER A 4 -30.64 8.84 -7.40
C SER A 4 -30.09 7.47 -7.89
N ALA A 5 -30.93 6.65 -8.49
CA ALA A 5 -30.54 5.36 -9.05
C ALA A 5 -29.55 5.47 -10.24
N ALA A 6 -29.63 6.49 -11.07
CA ALA A 6 -28.66 6.72 -12.15
C ALA A 6 -27.31 7.17 -11.59
N SER A 7 -27.32 8.01 -10.53
CA SER A 7 -26.11 8.41 -9.81
C SER A 7 -25.34 7.19 -9.26
N ASP A 8 -26.02 6.22 -8.66
CA ASP A 8 -25.38 5.03 -8.07
C ASP A 8 -24.75 4.10 -9.12
N VAL A 9 -25.30 4.04 -10.32
CA VAL A 9 -24.73 3.27 -11.42
C VAL A 9 -23.41 3.89 -11.89
N TYR A 10 -23.34 5.22 -12.09
CA TYR A 10 -22.12 5.89 -12.53
C TYR A 10 -20.97 5.80 -11.51
N LYS A 11 -21.27 5.91 -10.21
CA LYS A 11 -20.30 5.78 -9.12
C LYS A 11 -19.50 4.48 -9.21
N ARG A 12 -20.21 3.36 -9.36
CA ARG A 12 -19.63 2.02 -9.47
C ARG A 12 -18.84 1.84 -10.76
N GLN A 13 -19.36 2.39 -11.86
CA GLN A 13 -18.71 2.32 -13.16
C GLN A 13 -17.38 3.07 -13.19
N LEU A 14 -17.30 4.26 -12.57
CA LEU A 14 -16.06 5.02 -12.51
C LEU A 14 -14.95 4.24 -11.81
N LEU A 15 -15.24 3.68 -10.63
CA LEU A 15 -14.26 2.85 -9.89
C LEU A 15 -13.87 1.58 -10.66
N PHE A 16 -14.81 0.99 -11.39
CA PHE A 16 -14.52 -0.19 -12.20
C PHE A 16 -13.64 0.15 -13.41
N VAL A 17 -13.89 1.26 -14.10
CA VAL A 17 -13.15 1.67 -15.30
C VAL A 17 -11.70 2.02 -14.99
N VAL A 18 -11.43 2.67 -13.85
CA VAL A 18 -10.06 3.01 -13.45
C VAL A 18 -9.30 1.80 -12.87
N GLY A 19 -10.01 0.76 -12.46
CA GLY A 19 -9.40 -0.48 -11.98
C GLY A 19 -8.44 -0.27 -10.80
N GLU A 20 -7.23 -0.81 -10.93
CA GLU A 20 -6.19 -0.77 -9.88
C GLU A 20 -5.65 0.64 -9.61
N ASP A 21 -5.76 1.57 -10.56
CA ASP A 21 -5.29 2.94 -10.36
C ASP A 21 -6.11 3.69 -9.31
N GLY A 22 -7.39 3.34 -9.15
CA GLY A 22 -8.30 4.00 -8.22
C GLY A 22 -8.64 5.45 -8.59
N LEU A 23 -9.54 6.07 -7.82
CA LEU A 23 -10.02 7.44 -8.02
C LEU A 23 -9.65 8.35 -6.85
N THR A 24 -9.18 9.55 -7.15
CA THR A 24 -9.07 10.62 -6.15
C THR A 24 -10.40 11.40 -6.04
N ILE A 25 -10.57 12.17 -4.97
CA ILE A 25 -11.74 13.05 -4.80
C ILE A 25 -11.79 14.07 -5.94
N GLU A 26 -10.66 14.69 -6.30
CA GLU A 26 -10.57 15.69 -7.36
C GLU A 26 -11.02 15.12 -8.72
N GLN A 27 -10.64 13.87 -9.02
CA GLN A 27 -11.10 13.22 -10.26
C GLN A 27 -12.62 12.99 -10.27
N ILE A 28 -13.21 12.68 -9.10
CA ILE A 28 -14.66 12.51 -8.98
C ILE A 28 -15.37 13.85 -9.15
N GLU A 29 -14.85 14.94 -8.54
CA GLU A 29 -15.36 16.30 -8.70
C GLU A 29 -15.38 16.72 -10.18
N ASP A 30 -14.25 16.54 -10.86
CA ASP A 30 -14.09 16.93 -12.28
C ASP A 30 -15.04 16.14 -13.19
N VAL A 31 -15.09 14.80 -13.04
CA VAL A 31 -15.87 13.93 -13.93
C VAL A 31 -17.37 14.11 -13.73
N LEU A 32 -17.82 14.31 -12.48
CA LEU A 32 -19.24 14.46 -12.14
C LEU A 32 -19.69 15.91 -12.08
N ASN A 33 -18.76 16.86 -12.15
CA ASN A 33 -19.01 18.30 -12.01
C ASN A 33 -19.77 18.62 -10.72
N ILE A 34 -19.25 18.13 -9.59
CA ILE A 34 -19.79 18.31 -8.24
C ILE A 34 -18.71 18.92 -7.34
N ASP A 35 -19.10 19.43 -6.18
CA ASP A 35 -18.16 19.94 -5.18
C ASP A 35 -17.55 18.81 -4.34
N GLU A 36 -16.44 19.11 -3.63
CA GLU A 36 -15.68 18.17 -2.80
C GLU A 36 -16.55 17.48 -1.75
N GLU A 37 -17.47 18.22 -1.09
CA GLU A 37 -18.32 17.64 -0.05
C GLU A 37 -19.31 16.65 -0.66
N SER A 38 -19.88 16.97 -1.80
CA SER A 38 -20.75 16.06 -2.57
C SER A 38 -19.98 14.81 -3.02
N ALA A 39 -18.74 14.95 -3.49
CA ALA A 39 -17.89 13.82 -3.86
C ALA A 39 -17.57 12.89 -2.67
N LYS A 40 -17.22 13.48 -1.52
CA LYS A 40 -16.98 12.72 -0.27
C LYS A 40 -18.24 11.99 0.21
N ASN A 41 -19.39 12.63 0.17
CA ASN A 41 -20.67 12.02 0.57
C ASN A 41 -21.02 10.85 -0.36
N LEU A 42 -20.81 11.05 -1.67
CA LEU A 42 -21.02 10.03 -2.69
C LEU A 42 -20.19 8.76 -2.45
N ILE A 43 -18.92 8.92 -2.15
CA ILE A 43 -18.04 7.79 -1.85
C ILE A 43 -18.42 7.13 -0.52
N ARG A 44 -18.79 7.91 0.50
CA ARG A 44 -19.24 7.38 1.80
C ARG A 44 -20.49 6.52 1.68
N GLU A 45 -21.49 6.97 0.90
CA GLU A 45 -22.69 6.19 0.62
C GLU A 45 -22.34 4.90 -0.13
N LEU A 46 -21.50 4.99 -1.16
CA LEU A 46 -21.08 3.84 -1.93
C LEU A 46 -20.27 2.84 -1.09
N LYS A 47 -19.39 3.33 -0.21
CA LYS A 47 -18.65 2.47 0.74
C LYS A 47 -19.61 1.74 1.67
N HIS A 48 -20.59 2.44 2.22
CA HIS A 48 -21.62 1.83 3.08
C HIS A 48 -22.42 0.75 2.35
N ASP A 49 -22.78 0.98 1.09
CA ASP A 49 -23.48 -0.03 0.25
C ASP A 49 -22.65 -1.30 0.06
N TYR A 50 -21.32 -1.19 0.06
CA TYR A 50 -20.40 -2.33 -0.08
C TYR A 50 -20.04 -3.01 1.24
N GLU A 51 -20.45 -2.47 2.39
CA GLU A 51 -20.33 -3.11 3.70
C GLU A 51 -21.30 -4.29 3.87
N ASP A 52 -22.36 -4.35 3.08
CA ASP A 52 -23.35 -5.45 3.10
C ASP A 52 -22.67 -6.81 2.97
N GLU A 53 -23.03 -7.77 3.82
CA GLU A 53 -22.44 -9.12 3.86
C GLU A 53 -22.66 -9.91 2.55
N SER A 54 -23.71 -9.60 1.80
CA SER A 54 -23.97 -10.24 0.50
C SER A 54 -23.01 -9.83 -0.61
N ARG A 55 -22.17 -8.81 -0.38
CA ARG A 55 -21.18 -8.33 -1.34
C ARG A 55 -19.81 -8.89 -1.06
N GLY A 56 -19.15 -9.45 -2.08
CA GLY A 56 -17.78 -9.97 -1.99
C GLY A 56 -16.68 -8.92 -2.11
N LEU A 57 -17.05 -7.67 -2.41
CA LEU A 57 -16.11 -6.55 -2.61
C LEU A 57 -16.38 -5.46 -1.58
N ARG A 58 -15.37 -4.63 -1.33
CA ARG A 58 -15.47 -3.41 -0.52
C ARG A 58 -14.74 -2.25 -1.20
N ILE A 59 -14.88 -1.04 -0.67
CA ILE A 59 -14.18 0.14 -1.15
C ILE A 59 -13.21 0.59 -0.07
N ASP A 60 -11.93 0.60 -0.39
CA ASP A 60 -10.85 1.04 0.48
C ASP A 60 -10.22 2.34 -0.03
N PHE A 61 -9.61 3.07 0.90
CA PHE A 61 -8.79 4.25 0.60
C PHE A 61 -7.34 3.85 0.76
N LEU A 62 -6.65 3.64 -0.36
CA LEU A 62 -5.28 3.15 -0.45
C LEU A 62 -4.47 4.06 -1.37
N GLY A 63 -3.24 4.39 -0.99
CA GLY A 63 -2.38 5.24 -1.80
C GLY A 63 -3.01 6.59 -2.18
N ASN A 64 -3.75 7.22 -1.27
CA ASN A 64 -4.53 8.45 -1.47
C ASN A 64 -5.63 8.34 -2.55
N ARG A 65 -6.15 7.12 -2.80
CA ARG A 65 -7.16 6.84 -3.82
C ARG A 65 -8.21 5.86 -3.32
N PHE A 66 -9.42 5.97 -3.81
CA PHE A 66 -10.49 5.01 -3.56
C PHE A 66 -10.41 3.87 -4.58
N LYS A 67 -10.39 2.65 -4.10
CA LYS A 67 -10.27 1.41 -4.89
C LYS A 67 -11.31 0.39 -4.48
N ILE A 68 -11.70 -0.44 -5.44
CA ILE A 68 -12.50 -1.65 -5.15
C ILE A 68 -11.52 -2.75 -4.77
N THR A 69 -11.70 -3.33 -3.59
CA THR A 69 -10.89 -4.43 -3.07
C THR A 69 -11.74 -5.62 -2.66
N THR A 70 -11.11 -6.74 -2.39
CA THR A 70 -11.78 -7.94 -1.84
C THR A 70 -11.94 -7.80 -0.33
N LYS A 71 -12.97 -8.43 0.23
CA LYS A 71 -13.17 -8.48 1.68
C LYS A 71 -12.15 -9.43 2.33
N PHE A 72 -11.61 -9.01 3.47
CA PHE A 72 -10.58 -9.75 4.21
C PHE A 72 -11.07 -11.14 4.67
N GLU A 73 -12.34 -11.27 4.99
CA GLU A 73 -12.97 -12.52 5.44
C GLU A 73 -12.83 -13.67 4.43
N HIS A 74 -12.57 -13.33 3.16
CA HIS A 74 -12.42 -14.31 2.09
C HIS A 74 -10.95 -14.54 1.67
N LYS A 75 -9.99 -14.04 2.47
CA LYS A 75 -8.54 -14.11 2.19
C LYS A 75 -8.07 -15.53 1.83
N GLU A 76 -8.54 -16.55 2.54
CA GLU A 76 -8.13 -17.94 2.30
C GLU A 76 -8.42 -18.43 0.88
N TYR A 77 -9.53 -17.99 0.27
CA TYR A 77 -9.89 -18.37 -1.10
C TYR A 77 -8.96 -17.72 -2.12
N TYR A 78 -8.61 -16.46 -1.91
CA TYR A 78 -7.71 -15.72 -2.81
C TYR A 78 -6.27 -16.21 -2.67
N GLN A 79 -5.83 -16.53 -1.46
CA GLN A 79 -4.51 -17.13 -1.24
C GLN A 79 -4.34 -18.42 -2.03
N LYS A 80 -5.32 -19.32 -1.99
CA LYS A 80 -5.29 -20.56 -2.79
C LYS A 80 -5.25 -20.32 -4.30
N LEU A 81 -5.87 -19.25 -4.78
CA LEU A 81 -5.83 -18.88 -6.19
C LEU A 81 -4.45 -18.31 -6.58
N ILE A 82 -3.80 -17.59 -5.66
CA ILE A 82 -2.53 -16.89 -5.88
C ILE A 82 -1.31 -17.78 -5.53
N GLU A 83 -1.47 -18.87 -4.80
CA GLU A 83 -0.42 -19.84 -4.42
C GLU A 83 0.23 -20.56 -5.63
N ASN A 84 0.23 -19.91 -6.79
CA ASN A 84 1.07 -20.34 -7.90
C ASN A 84 2.51 -19.84 -7.64
N PRO A 85 3.55 -20.72 -7.61
CA PRO A 85 4.93 -20.36 -7.21
C PRO A 85 5.62 -19.33 -8.12
N GLU A 86 4.96 -18.84 -9.15
CA GLU A 86 5.45 -17.76 -10.01
C GLU A 86 4.99 -16.35 -9.57
N THR A 87 4.15 -16.22 -8.57
CA THR A 87 3.71 -14.91 -8.08
C THR A 87 4.81 -14.27 -7.23
N ASN A 88 5.32 -13.24 -7.72
CA ASN A 88 6.20 -12.13 -7.35
C ASN A 88 6.35 -11.75 -5.86
N PHE A 89 6.47 -12.69 -4.94
CA PHE A 89 6.78 -12.37 -3.55
C PHE A 89 8.15 -11.69 -3.45
N LEU A 90 8.20 -10.61 -2.67
CA LEU A 90 9.47 -10.00 -2.31
C LEU A 90 10.24 -10.98 -1.41
N SER A 91 11.53 -11.19 -1.71
CA SER A 91 12.37 -11.95 -0.79
C SER A 91 12.54 -11.20 0.54
N GLN A 92 12.87 -11.91 1.62
CA GLN A 92 13.12 -11.29 2.93
C GLN A 92 14.10 -10.12 2.83
N ALA A 93 15.21 -10.29 2.12
CA ALA A 93 16.18 -9.23 1.89
C ALA A 93 15.60 -8.02 1.12
N ALA A 94 14.61 -8.24 0.25
CA ALA A 94 13.92 -7.16 -0.44
C ALA A 94 12.93 -6.44 0.48
N LEU A 95 12.21 -7.17 1.34
CA LEU A 95 11.32 -6.59 2.36
C LEU A 95 12.10 -5.75 3.38
N GLU A 96 13.24 -6.25 3.88
CA GLU A 96 14.14 -5.50 4.77
C GLU A 96 14.59 -4.18 4.12
N THR A 97 15.06 -4.27 2.87
CA THR A 97 15.53 -3.08 2.13
C THR A 97 14.39 -2.08 1.93
N LEU A 98 13.22 -2.57 1.59
CA LEU A 98 12.04 -1.77 1.34
C LEU A 98 11.56 -1.08 2.62
N ALA A 99 11.54 -1.78 3.76
CA ALA A 99 11.24 -1.22 5.07
C ALA A 99 12.23 -0.11 5.45
N ILE A 100 13.55 -0.36 5.30
CA ILE A 100 14.56 0.69 5.59
C ILE A 100 14.30 1.94 4.74
N ILE A 101 13.96 1.79 3.47
CA ILE A 101 13.66 2.93 2.61
C ILE A 101 12.40 3.64 3.11
N ALA A 102 11.29 2.94 3.33
CA ALA A 102 10.01 3.51 3.74
C ALA A 102 10.09 4.31 5.06
N TYR A 103 10.84 3.82 6.03
CA TYR A 103 11.00 4.52 7.32
C TYR A 103 12.03 5.67 7.32
N ASN A 104 12.83 5.80 6.26
CA ASN A 104 13.92 6.78 6.21
C ASN A 104 13.92 7.62 4.94
N GLU A 105 12.87 7.57 4.14
CA GLU A 105 12.78 8.32 2.89
C GLU A 105 12.72 9.84 3.08
N PRO A 106 13.35 10.62 2.18
CA PRO A 106 14.17 10.18 1.06
C PRO A 106 15.58 9.75 1.49
N ILE A 107 16.04 8.57 1.05
CA ILE A 107 17.29 7.93 1.50
C ILE A 107 18.21 7.55 0.32
N THR A 108 19.54 7.62 0.52
CA THR A 108 20.51 7.18 -0.48
C THR A 108 20.84 5.70 -0.35
N ARG A 109 21.27 5.06 -1.45
CA ARG A 109 21.75 3.66 -1.42
C ARG A 109 22.85 3.43 -0.37
N ILE A 110 23.77 4.38 -0.21
CA ILE A 110 24.87 4.24 0.76
C ILE A 110 24.34 4.16 2.19
N GLN A 111 23.34 4.97 2.52
CA GLN A 111 22.70 4.92 3.83
C GLN A 111 21.95 3.60 4.02
N VAL A 112 21.25 3.11 2.99
CA VAL A 112 20.59 1.79 3.02
C VAL A 112 21.63 0.68 3.25
N ASP A 113 22.75 0.69 2.52
CA ASP A 113 23.84 -0.28 2.70
C ASP A 113 24.39 -0.24 4.14
N THR A 114 24.52 0.97 4.71
CA THR A 114 24.99 1.14 6.11
C THR A 114 24.01 0.56 7.12
N LEU A 115 22.71 0.82 6.97
CA LEU A 115 21.68 0.32 7.89
C LEU A 115 21.51 -1.20 7.78
N ARG A 116 21.65 -1.77 6.58
CA ARG A 116 21.58 -3.21 6.36
C ARG A 116 22.87 -3.96 6.76
N GLY A 117 23.99 -3.28 6.81
CA GLY A 117 25.30 -3.90 6.98
C GLY A 117 25.82 -4.67 5.74
N VAL A 118 25.08 -4.70 4.64
CA VAL A 118 25.39 -5.39 3.38
C VAL A 118 24.93 -4.59 2.17
N GLY A 119 25.59 -4.83 1.00
CA GLY A 119 25.26 -4.10 -0.23
C GLY A 119 23.85 -4.39 -0.75
N SER A 120 23.09 -3.34 -1.09
CA SER A 120 21.70 -3.39 -1.55
C SER A 120 21.49 -3.10 -3.04
N THR A 121 22.56 -2.89 -3.80
CA THR A 121 22.50 -2.41 -5.21
C THR A 121 21.55 -3.25 -6.09
N SER A 122 21.65 -4.58 -6.03
CA SER A 122 20.83 -5.47 -6.85
C SER A 122 19.36 -5.46 -6.41
N ILE A 123 19.12 -5.32 -5.10
CA ILE A 123 17.79 -5.30 -4.51
C ILE A 123 17.10 -3.97 -4.86
N ILE A 124 17.77 -2.84 -4.68
CA ILE A 124 17.24 -1.53 -5.06
C ILE A 124 16.82 -1.50 -6.53
N ARG A 125 17.68 -2.02 -7.44
CA ARG A 125 17.31 -2.11 -8.86
C ARG A 125 16.05 -2.94 -9.11
N LYS A 126 15.89 -4.05 -8.38
CA LYS A 126 14.68 -4.89 -8.47
C LYS A 126 13.45 -4.19 -7.93
N LEU A 127 13.58 -3.46 -6.82
CA LEU A 127 12.49 -2.70 -6.22
C LEU A 127 12.03 -1.54 -7.13
N VAL A 128 12.97 -0.83 -7.77
CA VAL A 128 12.65 0.17 -8.80
C VAL A 128 11.96 -0.47 -10.00
N ALA A 129 12.49 -1.60 -10.51
CA ALA A 129 11.91 -2.30 -11.65
C ALA A 129 10.50 -2.86 -11.37
N LYS A 130 10.20 -3.19 -10.10
CA LYS A 130 8.86 -3.61 -9.65
C LYS A 130 7.94 -2.44 -9.31
N GLY A 131 8.41 -1.21 -9.35
CA GLY A 131 7.64 -0.02 -9.05
C GLY A 131 7.48 0.30 -7.56
N PHE A 132 8.04 -0.45 -6.63
CA PHE A 132 7.87 -0.19 -5.19
C PHE A 132 8.58 1.06 -4.68
N ILE A 133 9.69 1.43 -5.33
CA ILE A 133 10.45 2.64 -5.04
C ILE A 133 10.78 3.39 -6.31
N LYS A 134 11.00 4.69 -6.20
CA LYS A 134 11.41 5.57 -7.31
C LYS A 134 12.57 6.46 -6.89
N GLU A 135 13.20 7.10 -7.87
CA GLU A 135 14.22 8.13 -7.65
C GLU A 135 13.55 9.46 -7.28
N ALA A 136 13.85 10.00 -6.10
CA ALA A 136 13.33 11.27 -5.56
C ALA A 136 14.27 12.46 -5.82
N GLY A 137 15.28 12.27 -6.66
CA GLY A 137 16.29 13.29 -6.95
C GLY A 137 17.69 12.89 -6.48
N ARG A 138 18.53 13.89 -6.17
CA ARG A 138 19.91 13.70 -5.75
C ARG A 138 20.19 14.46 -4.47
N SER A 139 20.94 13.83 -3.58
CA SER A 139 21.43 14.47 -2.35
C SER A 139 22.46 15.55 -2.65
N ASP A 140 22.57 16.54 -1.76
CA ASP A 140 23.56 17.62 -1.85
C ASP A 140 24.95 17.24 -1.30
N VAL A 141 25.11 16.03 -0.76
CA VAL A 141 26.40 15.56 -0.26
C VAL A 141 27.40 15.29 -1.42
N PRO A 142 28.72 15.31 -1.16
CA PRO A 142 29.71 15.00 -2.18
C PRO A 142 29.42 13.69 -2.90
N GLY A 143 29.53 13.70 -4.25
CA GLY A 143 29.15 12.58 -5.09
C GLY A 143 27.68 12.58 -5.54
N ARG A 144 26.82 13.46 -4.99
CA ARG A 144 25.42 13.67 -5.34
C ARG A 144 24.67 12.35 -5.59
N PRO A 145 24.65 11.43 -4.60
CA PRO A 145 24.00 10.14 -4.76
C PRO A 145 22.49 10.31 -4.97
N ILE A 146 21.89 9.34 -5.67
CA ILE A 146 20.45 9.27 -5.90
C ILE A 146 19.75 9.04 -4.56
N LEU A 147 18.65 9.76 -4.35
CA LEU A 147 17.68 9.55 -3.27
C LEU A 147 16.56 8.67 -3.76
N TYR A 148 16.07 7.79 -2.91
CA TYR A 148 14.96 6.87 -3.17
C TYR A 148 13.83 7.16 -2.20
N GLU A 149 12.59 7.02 -2.68
CA GLU A 149 11.36 7.06 -1.90
C GLU A 149 10.39 5.98 -2.37
N THR A 150 9.40 5.67 -1.56
CA THR A 150 8.34 4.72 -1.89
C THR A 150 7.37 5.27 -2.94
N THR A 151 6.52 4.43 -3.47
CA THR A 151 5.53 4.76 -4.51
C THR A 151 4.12 4.45 -4.04
N HIS A 152 3.12 4.72 -4.87
CA HIS A 152 1.75 4.29 -4.62
C HIS A 152 1.61 2.77 -4.65
N GLU A 153 2.37 2.08 -5.50
CA GLU A 153 2.39 0.61 -5.55
C GLU A 153 2.88 -0.01 -4.25
N PHE A 154 3.80 0.67 -3.53
CA PHE A 154 4.19 0.28 -2.17
C PHE A 154 2.99 0.40 -1.21
N LEU A 155 2.32 1.54 -1.18
CA LEU A 155 1.18 1.77 -0.29
C LEU A 155 0.06 0.77 -0.57
N ASP A 156 -0.24 0.53 -1.84
CA ASP A 156 -1.25 -0.44 -2.27
C ASP A 156 -0.91 -1.87 -1.81
N TYR A 157 0.35 -2.27 -1.99
CA TYR A 157 0.80 -3.62 -1.64
C TYR A 157 0.71 -3.89 -0.14
N PHE A 158 0.98 -2.87 0.70
CA PHE A 158 0.91 -2.98 2.16
C PHE A 158 -0.43 -2.53 2.74
N GLY A 159 -1.39 -2.12 1.92
CA GLY A 159 -2.72 -1.71 2.37
C GLY A 159 -2.75 -0.39 3.13
N LEU A 160 -1.79 0.51 2.88
CA LEU A 160 -1.65 1.81 3.55
C LEU A 160 -2.35 2.91 2.77
N ALA A 161 -3.03 3.81 3.45
CA ALA A 161 -3.59 5.01 2.82
C ALA A 161 -2.48 6.03 2.50
N SER A 162 -1.49 6.17 3.40
CA SER A 162 -0.35 7.08 3.27
C SER A 162 0.89 6.50 3.95
N ILE A 163 2.05 7.13 3.75
CA ILE A 163 3.31 6.70 4.39
C ILE A 163 3.28 6.92 5.92
N GLU A 164 2.50 7.88 6.40
CA GLU A 164 2.32 8.17 7.82
C GLU A 164 1.57 7.06 8.57
N ASP A 165 0.87 6.18 7.83
CA ASP A 165 0.17 5.02 8.41
C ASP A 165 1.10 3.83 8.68
N LEU A 166 2.40 3.97 8.38
CA LEU A 166 3.38 2.96 8.76
C LEU A 166 3.40 2.79 10.29
N PRO A 167 3.42 1.54 10.78
CA PRO A 167 3.50 1.26 12.21
C PRO A 167 4.74 1.89 12.85
N ASP A 168 4.62 2.34 14.08
CA ASP A 168 5.74 2.85 14.86
C ASP A 168 6.73 1.70 15.15
N ILE A 169 7.99 1.85 14.73
CA ILE A 169 9.04 0.84 14.92
C ILE A 169 9.21 0.48 16.40
N ASP A 170 9.12 1.45 17.30
CA ASP A 170 9.28 1.21 18.73
C ASP A 170 8.15 0.32 19.27
N LYS A 171 6.93 0.49 18.81
CA LYS A 171 5.79 -0.37 19.17
C LYS A 171 5.93 -1.79 18.62
N ILE A 172 6.45 -1.94 17.40
CA ILE A 172 6.73 -3.26 16.83
C ILE A 172 7.80 -3.97 17.66
N LEU A 173 8.89 -3.27 18.03
CA LEU A 173 9.95 -3.84 18.84
C LEU A 173 9.50 -4.19 20.27
N GLU A 174 8.53 -3.48 20.83
CA GLU A 174 7.91 -3.80 22.11
C GLU A 174 7.06 -5.07 22.02
N SER A 175 6.18 -5.16 21.03
CA SER A 175 5.32 -6.34 20.83
C SER A 175 6.13 -7.64 20.60
N VAL A 176 7.23 -7.54 19.86
CA VAL A 176 8.14 -8.68 19.64
C VAL A 176 8.83 -9.15 20.93
N LYS A 177 9.21 -8.23 21.82
CA LYS A 177 9.81 -8.59 23.10
C LYS A 177 8.82 -9.28 24.05
N GLU A 178 7.54 -8.96 23.93
CA GLU A 178 6.49 -9.64 24.69
C GLU A 178 6.24 -11.06 24.18
N ASP A 179 6.26 -11.26 22.85
CA ASP A 179 6.07 -12.57 22.22
C ASP A 179 7.31 -13.51 22.40
N GLU A 180 8.54 -12.97 22.44
CA GLU A 180 9.75 -13.76 22.69
C GLU A 180 9.82 -14.37 24.10
N SER A 181 8.99 -13.93 25.03
CA SER A 181 8.88 -14.54 26.36
C SER A 181 8.13 -15.88 26.35
N ASP A 182 7.39 -16.21 25.30
CA ASP A 182 6.51 -17.39 25.25
C ASP A 182 6.82 -18.42 24.15
N THR A 183 7.59 -18.13 23.09
CA THR A 183 7.88 -19.12 22.04
C THR A 183 9.20 -18.89 21.32
N ASN A 184 9.90 -19.98 21.10
CA ASN A 184 11.18 -20.08 20.43
C ASN A 184 11.00 -20.28 18.91
N GLU A 185 10.46 -19.30 18.19
CA GLU A 185 10.39 -19.32 16.72
C GLU A 185 10.56 -17.91 16.12
N SER A 186 11.77 -17.66 15.61
CA SER A 186 12.22 -16.39 14.99
C SER A 186 11.68 -16.12 13.60
N SER A 187 10.55 -16.73 13.21
CA SER A 187 9.98 -16.64 11.84
C SER A 187 8.82 -15.67 11.69
N ASP A 188 8.22 -15.16 12.77
CA ASP A 188 6.95 -14.45 12.72
C ASP A 188 7.05 -12.91 12.70
N LEU A 189 8.26 -12.37 12.87
CA LEU A 189 8.49 -10.91 12.90
C LEU A 189 8.01 -10.17 11.64
N TYR A 190 8.11 -10.83 10.48
CA TYR A 190 7.71 -10.23 9.20
C TYR A 190 6.23 -10.46 8.86
N LEU A 191 5.61 -11.47 9.46
CA LEU A 191 4.19 -11.73 9.24
C LEU A 191 3.31 -10.72 9.98
N SER A 192 3.77 -10.13 11.08
CA SER A 192 3.04 -9.08 11.79
C SER A 192 3.00 -7.76 11.00
N LEU A 193 4.01 -7.48 10.17
CA LEU A 193 4.02 -6.32 9.26
C LEU A 193 3.07 -6.47 8.06
N ILE A 194 2.66 -7.70 7.74
CA ILE A 194 1.77 -8.04 6.61
C ILE A 194 0.32 -8.22 7.09
N HIS A 195 0.08 -8.26 8.40
CA HIS A 195 -1.23 -8.53 9.01
C HIS A 195 -1.96 -7.27 9.50
N ILE A 196 -1.66 -6.09 8.92
CA ILE A 196 -2.49 -4.89 9.12
C ILE A 196 -3.65 -4.89 8.16
#